data_60da4e7589ecb74dd02160258e419f40
#
_entry.id   60da4e7589ecb74dd02160258e419f40
#
_cell.length_a   1.000
_cell.length_b   1.000
_cell.length_c   1.000
_cell.angle_alpha   90.00
_cell.angle_beta   90.00
_cell.angle_gamma   90.00
#
_symmetry.space_group_name_H-M   'P 1'
#
loop_
_entity.id
_entity.type
_entity.pdbx_description
1 polymer ?
#
loop_
_entity_poly.entity_id
_entity_poly.type
_entity_poly.pdbx_seq_one_letter_code
_entity_poly.pdbx_strand_id
1 'polypeptide(L)' 'GYLEKGGVDGEGSHKLLREGGNSQTVALTSSVVDLDKLVEMEVKVYGETHKAEKAGWFMDVGRVEVINTEAEAPIQTLE' A
#
# COMPACT_ATOMS: atom_id res chain seq x y z
N GLY A 1 2.00 -5.00 -5.22
CA GLY A 1 1.00 -5.32 -4.22
C GLY A 1 -0.38 -4.78 -4.56
N TYR A 2 -1.34 -5.10 -3.75
CA TYR A 2 -2.73 -4.69 -3.93
C TYR A 2 -3.00 -3.41 -3.13
N LEU A 3 -3.52 -2.38 -3.80
CA LEU A 3 -3.74 -1.07 -3.18
C LEU A 3 -5.14 -0.98 -2.57
N GLU A 4 -5.20 -0.57 -1.31
CA GLU A 4 -6.46 -0.32 -0.62
C GLU A 4 -6.48 1.06 0.01
N LYS A 5 -7.68 1.59 0.19
CA LYS A 5 -7.90 2.86 0.86
C LYS A 5 -7.78 2.68 2.37
N GLY A 6 -7.27 3.69 3.03
CA GLY A 6 -7.04 3.66 4.47
C GLY A 6 -5.62 3.23 4.81
N GLY A 7 -5.02 3.86 5.78
CA GLY A 7 -3.67 3.56 6.21
C GLY A 7 -3.59 2.36 7.14
N VAL A 8 -2.45 2.24 7.79
CA VAL A 8 -2.19 1.20 8.78
C VAL A 8 -2.07 1.88 10.14
N ASP A 9 -2.96 1.53 11.06
CA ASP A 9 -2.98 2.10 12.42
C ASP A 9 -2.98 3.64 12.45
N GLY A 10 -3.67 4.24 11.48
CA GLY A 10 -3.74 5.69 11.38
C GLY A 10 -2.60 6.34 10.62
N GLU A 11 -1.62 5.57 10.17
CA GLU A 11 -0.50 6.08 9.38
C GLU A 11 -0.80 5.94 7.89
N GLY A 12 -0.57 7.00 7.13
CA GLY A 12 -0.79 7.03 5.69
C GLY A 12 -2.25 7.19 5.31
N SER A 13 -2.51 7.44 4.04
CA SER A 13 -3.86 7.56 3.48
C SER A 13 -4.32 6.27 2.81
N HIS A 14 -3.39 5.44 2.42
CA HIS A 14 -3.63 4.17 1.73
C HIS A 14 -2.68 3.11 2.26
N LYS A 15 -2.90 1.88 1.87
CA LYS A 15 -2.02 0.77 2.23
C LYS A 15 -1.82 -0.16 1.04
N LEU A 16 -0.66 -0.79 1.02
CA LEU A 16 -0.31 -1.78 0.02
C LEU A 16 -0.29 -3.15 0.68
N LEU A 17 -1.21 -4.01 0.27
CA LEU A 17 -1.29 -5.37 0.78
C LEU A 17 -0.34 -6.26 -0.01
N ARG A 18 0.41 -7.07 0.71
CA ARG A 18 1.32 -8.04 0.12
C ARG A 18 1.00 -9.40 0.71
N GLU A 19 1.32 -10.46 -0.02
CA GLU A 19 1.17 -11.80 0.51
C GLU A 19 2.08 -12.00 1.72
N GLY A 20 1.63 -12.78 2.69
CA GLY A 20 2.39 -13.09 3.87
C GLY A 20 1.84 -12.55 5.18
N GLY A 21 0.67 -11.91 5.14
CA GLY A 21 -0.01 -11.43 6.35
C GLY A 21 0.21 -9.95 6.64
N ASN A 22 -0.23 -9.53 7.82
CA ASN A 22 -0.23 -8.12 8.20
C ASN A 22 1.17 -7.49 8.26
N SER A 23 2.17 -8.28 8.59
CA SER A 23 3.56 -7.78 8.65
C SER A 23 4.09 -7.35 7.29
N GLN A 24 3.40 -7.73 6.22
CA GLN A 24 3.77 -7.38 4.85
C GLN A 24 2.98 -6.20 4.31
N THR A 25 2.13 -5.59 5.12
CA THR A 25 1.34 -4.42 4.73
C THR A 25 2.16 -3.15 4.95
N VAL A 26 2.17 -2.29 3.94
CA VAL A 26 2.92 -1.02 3.98
C VAL A 26 1.93 0.14 3.92
N ALA A 27 2.05 1.09 4.84
CA ALA A 27 1.26 2.32 4.79
C ALA A 27 1.81 3.23 3.69
N LEU A 28 0.92 3.86 2.93
CA LEU A 28 1.28 4.70 1.80
C LEU A 28 0.72 6.10 1.96
N THR A 29 1.47 7.07 1.45
CA THR A 29 0.98 8.42 1.20
C THR A 29 1.57 8.90 -0.12
N SER A 30 0.95 9.92 -0.73
CA SER A 30 1.54 10.55 -1.91
C SER A 30 1.00 11.96 -2.07
N SER A 31 1.88 12.89 -2.43
CA SER A 31 1.52 14.25 -2.80
C SER A 31 1.50 14.45 -4.31
N VAL A 32 1.95 13.47 -5.09
CA VAL A 32 2.09 13.59 -6.54
C VAL A 32 1.27 12.56 -7.32
N VAL A 33 0.82 11.49 -6.66
CA VAL A 33 0.01 10.43 -7.28
C VAL A 33 -1.34 10.37 -6.58
N ASP A 34 -2.42 10.33 -7.38
CA ASP A 34 -3.76 10.14 -6.84
C ASP A 34 -4.00 8.65 -6.60
N LEU A 35 -3.71 8.21 -5.39
CA LEU A 35 -3.84 6.81 -5.01
C LEU A 35 -5.29 6.32 -5.01
N ASP A 36 -6.25 7.21 -4.83
CA ASP A 36 -7.67 6.83 -4.86
C ASP A 36 -8.10 6.24 -6.20
N LYS A 37 -7.44 6.66 -7.27
CA LYS A 37 -7.75 6.13 -8.62
C LYS A 37 -7.18 4.73 -8.86
N LEU A 38 -6.35 4.25 -7.95
CA LEU A 38 -5.63 2.99 -8.11
C LEU A 38 -6.07 1.94 -7.09
N VAL A 39 -7.07 2.27 -6.29
CA VAL A 39 -7.60 1.36 -5.26
C VAL A 39 -8.17 0.11 -5.90
N GLU A 40 -7.96 -1.03 -5.26
CA GLU A 40 -8.39 -2.36 -5.72
C GLU A 40 -7.67 -2.83 -6.99
N MET A 41 -6.47 -2.31 -7.22
CA MET A 41 -5.64 -2.75 -8.34
C MET A 41 -4.33 -3.32 -7.82
N GLU A 42 -3.75 -4.22 -8.60
CA GLU A 42 -2.38 -4.64 -8.33
C GLU A 42 -1.44 -3.64 -8.97
N VAL A 43 -0.57 -3.06 -8.15
CA VAL A 43 0.34 -2.00 -8.56
C VAL A 43 1.74 -2.25 -8.02
N LYS A 44 2.71 -1.62 -8.68
CA LYS A 44 4.07 -1.53 -8.19
C LYS A 44 4.33 -0.08 -7.83
N VAL A 45 4.68 0.18 -6.58
CA VAL A 45 4.90 1.53 -6.08
C VAL A 45 6.39 1.81 -5.92
N TYR A 46 6.76 3.05 -6.20
CA TYR A 46 8.13 3.54 -6.07
C TYR A 46 8.13 4.80 -5.23
N GLY A 47 9.02 4.86 -4.28
CA GLY A 47 9.12 6.03 -3.41
C GLY A 47 10.12 5.79 -2.30
N GLU A 48 10.10 6.68 -1.33
CA GLU A 48 10.97 6.58 -0.16
C GLU A 48 10.23 5.89 0.98
N THR A 49 10.90 4.91 1.59
CA THR A 49 10.36 4.21 2.74
C THR A 49 10.96 4.78 4.02
N HIS A 50 10.11 4.92 5.02
CA HIS A 50 10.50 5.39 6.34
C HIS A 50 9.94 4.44 7.38
N LYS A 51 10.59 4.35 8.53
CA LYS A 51 10.05 3.60 9.63
C LYS A 51 8.98 4.46 10.33
N ALA A 52 7.76 3.96 10.38
CA ALA A 52 6.66 4.64 11.05
C ALA A 52 6.55 4.19 12.51
N GLU A 53 5.96 5.03 13.35
CA GLU A 53 5.78 4.70 14.75
C GLU A 53 4.79 3.55 14.96
N LYS A 54 3.74 3.50 14.16
CA LYS A 54 2.64 2.57 14.35
C LYS A 54 2.51 1.53 13.25
N ALA A 55 2.76 1.93 12.01
CA ALA A 55 2.55 1.06 10.85
C ALA A 55 3.73 0.15 10.54
N GLY A 56 4.85 0.29 11.23
CA GLY A 56 6.09 -0.41 10.90
C GLY A 56 6.82 0.25 9.75
N TRP A 57 6.28 0.13 8.54
CA TRP A 57 6.84 0.80 7.37
C TRP A 57 5.84 1.74 6.74
N PHE A 58 6.36 2.84 6.25
CA PHE A 58 5.59 3.91 5.62
C PHE A 58 6.33 4.33 4.35
N MET A 59 5.62 4.46 3.24
CA MET A 59 6.24 4.88 1.99
C MET A 59 5.60 6.17 1.49
N ASP A 60 6.43 7.13 1.13
CA ASP A 60 6.01 8.33 0.40
C ASP A 60 6.14 8.02 -1.09
N VAL A 61 5.00 7.78 -1.74
CA VAL A 61 4.96 7.27 -3.11
C VAL A 61 5.19 8.40 -4.11
N GLY A 62 6.18 8.23 -4.96
CA GLY A 62 6.49 9.17 -6.03
C GLY A 62 6.02 8.70 -7.41
N ARG A 63 5.82 7.39 -7.58
CA ARG A 63 5.41 6.82 -8.86
C ARG A 63 4.71 5.48 -8.63
N VAL A 64 3.75 5.17 -9.49
CA VAL A 64 3.04 3.88 -9.46
C VAL A 64 2.94 3.31 -10.87
N GLU A 65 3.19 2.02 -11.00
CA GLU A 65 2.90 1.25 -12.21
C GLU A 65 1.72 0.32 -11.94
N VAL A 66 0.68 0.39 -12.77
CA VAL A 66 -0.45 -0.52 -12.67
C VAL A 66 -0.08 -1.84 -13.34
N ILE A 67 -0.18 -2.93 -12.60
CA ILE A 67 0.13 -4.26 -13.11
C ILE A 67 -1.15 -4.96 -13.56
N ASN A 68 -2.23 -4.87 -12.77
CA ASN A 68 -3.49 -5.49 -13.09
C ASN A 68 -4.63 -4.67 -12.51
N THR A 69 -5.53 -4.17 -13.38
CA THR A 69 -6.67 -3.36 -12.96
C THR A 69 -7.82 -4.20 -12.40
N GLU A 70 -7.79 -5.51 -12.59
CA GLU A 70 -8.83 -6.43 -12.12
C GLU A 70 -8.28 -7.40 -11.07
N ALA A 71 -7.29 -6.96 -10.31
CA ALA A 71 -6.66 -7.80 -9.29
C ALA A 71 -7.63 -8.10 -8.15
N GLU A 72 -7.42 -9.26 -7.52
CA GLU A 72 -8.09 -9.61 -6.28
C GLU A 72 -7.13 -9.37 -5.12
N ALA A 73 -7.69 -9.04 -3.96
CA ALA A 73 -6.89 -8.85 -2.76
C ALA A 73 -6.14 -10.13 -2.42
N PRO A 74 -4.86 -10.04 -2.03
CA PRO A 74 -4.11 -11.22 -1.62
C PRO A 74 -4.70 -11.84 -0.35
N ILE A 75 -4.52 -13.14 -0.22
CA ILE A 75 -4.95 -13.85 0.98
C ILE A 75 -4.06 -13.41 2.13
N GLN A 76 -4.70 -12.93 3.20
CA GLN A 76 -4.01 -12.51 4.40
C GLN A 76 -3.99 -13.66 5.40
N THR A 77 -2.79 -14.06 5.79
CA THR A 77 -2.61 -15.11 6.78
C THR A 77 -2.63 -14.49 8.18
N LEU A 78 -3.34 -15.11 9.10
CA LEU A 78 -3.32 -14.70 10.50
C LEU A 78 -1.98 -15.08 11.12
N GLU A 79 -1.38 -14.13 11.78
CA GLU A 79 -0.09 -14.32 12.45
C GLU A 79 -0.25 -14.43 13.95
#